data_884902d49fa917f73df59e36f88e3ad1
#
_entry.id   884902d49fa917f73df59e36f88e3ad1
#
_cell.length_a   1.000
_cell.length_b   1.000
_cell.length_c   1.000
_cell.angle_alpha   90.00
_cell.angle_beta   90.00
_cell.angle_gamma   90.00
#
_symmetry.space_group_name_H-M   'P 1'
#
loop_
_entity.id
_entity.type
_entity.pdbx_description
1 polymer ?
#
loop_
_entity_poly.entity_id
_entity_poly.type
_entity_poly.pdbx_seq_one_letter_code
_entity_poly.pdbx_strand_id
1 'polypeptide(L)'
;MDINLELYKVFYYVATTLSFSEASRQLFISQSAVSQSIKTLEKKLGHTLFIRSTKKVLLTPEGELLLEHVKPALLMLDEGEALLSGDNMLKGQLRIGASDTICRYFLIEYFRRFHQSYPDVRIKVTNSTSIDCVELLEKGQVNLIVCNSPNSRLGNHMKVKVLKDFHDVFV
;
A
#
# COMPACT_ATOMS: atom_id res chain seq x y z
N MET A 1 9.17 21.46 -6.66
CA MET A 1 8.08 20.67 -7.26
C MET A 1 7.00 21.65 -7.71
N ASP A 2 6.71 21.71 -9.00
CA ASP A 2 5.80 22.74 -9.57
C ASP A 2 4.34 22.24 -9.74
N ILE A 3 4.09 21.01 -9.28
CA ILE A 3 2.78 20.35 -9.35
C ILE A 3 2.21 20.26 -7.94
N ASN A 4 0.97 20.76 -7.77
CA ASN A 4 0.27 20.72 -6.49
C ASN A 4 0.01 19.25 -6.08
N LEU A 5 0.28 18.93 -4.81
CA LEU A 5 0.08 17.60 -4.23
C LEU A 5 -1.38 17.12 -4.34
N GLU A 6 -2.35 18.04 -4.31
CA GLU A 6 -3.76 17.72 -4.46
C GLU A 6 -4.08 17.03 -5.80
N LEU A 7 -3.36 17.36 -6.88
CA LEU A 7 -3.52 16.68 -8.17
C LEU A 7 -3.08 15.22 -8.11
N TYR A 8 -2.03 14.91 -7.35
CA TYR A 8 -1.59 13.53 -7.13
C TYR A 8 -2.58 12.76 -6.25
N LYS A 9 -3.17 13.42 -5.26
CA LYS A 9 -4.22 12.83 -4.43
C LYS A 9 -5.45 12.46 -5.28
N VAL A 10 -5.93 13.37 -6.11
CA VAL A 10 -7.03 13.09 -7.04
C VAL A 10 -6.67 11.94 -7.99
N PHE A 11 -5.46 11.94 -8.54
CA PHE A 11 -4.96 10.86 -9.38
C PHE A 11 -5.00 9.49 -8.66
N TYR A 12 -4.51 9.43 -7.42
CA TYR A 12 -4.52 8.22 -6.61
C TYR A 12 -5.93 7.63 -6.43
N TYR A 13 -6.91 8.47 -6.11
CA TYR A 13 -8.29 8.01 -5.94
C TYR A 13 -8.89 7.49 -7.25
N VAL A 14 -8.64 8.15 -8.38
CA VAL A 14 -9.11 7.66 -9.69
C VAL A 14 -8.40 6.37 -10.08
N ALA A 15 -7.10 6.27 -9.83
CA ALA A 15 -6.28 5.11 -10.17
C ALA A 15 -6.66 3.85 -9.37
N THR A 16 -7.01 4.02 -8.09
CA THR A 16 -7.40 2.90 -7.22
C THR A 16 -8.83 2.44 -7.41
N THR A 17 -9.73 3.35 -7.77
CA THR A 17 -11.15 3.03 -8.01
C THR A 17 -11.46 2.70 -9.47
N LEU A 18 -10.58 3.10 -10.40
CA LEU A 18 -10.80 3.07 -11.84
C LEU A 18 -12.15 3.72 -12.26
N SER A 19 -12.58 4.73 -11.49
CA SER A 19 -13.87 5.40 -11.65
C SER A 19 -13.79 6.86 -11.23
N PHE A 20 -14.04 7.78 -12.16
CA PHE A 20 -14.12 9.21 -11.86
C PHE A 20 -15.28 9.57 -10.92
N SER A 21 -16.40 8.87 -11.06
CA SER A 21 -17.56 9.08 -10.18
C SER A 21 -17.32 8.57 -8.77
N GLU A 22 -16.65 7.42 -8.61
CA GLU A 22 -16.32 6.89 -7.30
C GLU A 22 -15.28 7.76 -6.60
N ALA A 23 -14.22 8.16 -7.32
CA ALA A 23 -13.22 9.08 -6.79
C ALA A 23 -13.84 10.43 -6.36
N SER A 24 -14.81 10.96 -7.12
CA SER A 24 -15.49 12.20 -6.75
C SER A 24 -16.29 12.08 -5.46
N ARG A 25 -16.93 10.93 -5.22
CA ARG A 25 -17.63 10.66 -3.95
C ARG A 25 -16.67 10.58 -2.77
N GLN A 26 -15.57 9.86 -2.93
CA GLN A 26 -14.57 9.70 -1.86
C GLN A 26 -13.86 11.02 -1.53
N LEU A 27 -13.66 11.89 -2.51
CA LEU A 27 -13.03 13.20 -2.34
C LEU A 27 -14.00 14.32 -1.96
N PHE A 28 -15.31 14.05 -1.94
CA PHE A 28 -16.36 15.05 -1.68
C PHE A 28 -16.31 16.25 -2.65
N ILE A 29 -15.95 16.02 -3.92
CA ILE A 29 -15.92 17.04 -4.99
C ILE A 29 -16.73 16.57 -6.20
N SER A 30 -17.02 17.48 -7.12
CA SER A 30 -17.74 17.12 -8.35
C SER A 30 -16.88 16.25 -9.29
N GLN A 31 -17.53 15.38 -10.06
CA GLN A 31 -16.85 14.58 -11.08
C GLN A 31 -16.15 15.45 -12.13
N SER A 32 -16.72 16.62 -12.46
CA SER A 32 -16.09 17.60 -13.35
C SER A 32 -14.77 18.13 -12.78
N ALA A 33 -14.73 18.41 -11.49
CA ALA A 33 -13.51 18.83 -10.78
C ALA A 33 -12.44 17.73 -10.82
N VAL A 34 -12.80 16.47 -10.55
CA VAL A 34 -11.90 15.32 -10.68
C VAL A 34 -11.34 15.23 -12.11
N SER A 35 -12.21 15.33 -13.12
CA SER A 35 -11.80 15.25 -14.52
C SER A 35 -10.85 16.39 -14.91
N GLN A 36 -11.11 17.60 -14.42
CA GLN A 36 -10.24 18.75 -14.66
C GLN A 36 -8.88 18.61 -13.95
N SER A 37 -8.87 18.12 -12.72
CA SER A 37 -7.62 17.87 -11.98
C SER A 37 -6.73 16.85 -12.71
N ILE A 38 -7.30 15.76 -13.20
CA ILE A 38 -6.55 14.76 -13.97
C ILE A 38 -6.01 15.36 -15.27
N LYS A 39 -6.82 16.10 -16.04
CA LYS A 39 -6.36 16.79 -17.26
C LYS A 39 -5.21 17.75 -16.96
N THR A 40 -5.29 18.48 -15.83
CA THR A 40 -4.25 19.41 -15.42
C THR A 40 -2.95 18.69 -15.06
N LEU A 41 -3.06 17.54 -14.35
CA LEU A 41 -1.91 16.71 -14.03
C LEU A 41 -1.25 16.15 -15.28
N GLU A 42 -2.03 15.54 -16.18
CA GLU A 42 -1.58 15.00 -17.47
C GLU A 42 -0.87 16.06 -18.30
N LYS A 43 -1.45 17.27 -18.39
CA LYS A 43 -0.84 18.40 -19.08
C LYS A 43 0.50 18.83 -18.47
N LYS A 44 0.59 18.88 -17.15
CA LYS A 44 1.83 19.28 -16.45
C LYS A 44 2.93 18.21 -16.55
N LEU A 45 2.57 16.95 -16.59
CA LEU A 45 3.49 15.83 -16.75
C LEU A 45 3.87 15.57 -18.22
N GLY A 46 3.04 16.04 -19.16
CA GLY A 46 3.22 15.77 -20.60
C GLY A 46 2.84 14.34 -21.02
N HIS A 47 2.14 13.61 -20.16
CA HIS A 47 1.75 12.21 -20.36
C HIS A 47 0.28 11.98 -20.06
N THR A 48 -0.37 11.12 -20.85
CA THR A 48 -1.71 10.62 -20.57
C THR A 48 -1.61 9.50 -19.54
N LEU A 49 -2.35 9.58 -18.44
CA LEU A 49 -2.30 8.62 -17.33
C LEU A 49 -3.45 7.61 -17.38
N PHE A 50 -4.55 7.95 -18.07
CA PHE A 50 -5.74 7.12 -18.17
C PHE A 50 -6.21 6.95 -19.61
N ILE A 51 -6.55 5.71 -19.95
CA ILE A 51 -7.32 5.36 -21.14
C ILE A 51 -8.80 5.40 -20.76
N ARG A 52 -9.57 6.30 -21.40
CA ARG A 52 -11.00 6.46 -21.15
C ARG A 52 -11.78 5.86 -22.30
N SER A 53 -12.58 4.86 -22.03
CA SER A 53 -13.60 4.36 -22.95
C SER A 53 -14.98 4.57 -22.34
N THR A 54 -16.03 4.43 -23.17
CA THR A 54 -17.43 4.54 -22.72
C THR A 54 -17.81 3.53 -21.62
N LYS A 55 -17.03 2.44 -21.49
CA LYS A 55 -17.32 1.33 -20.58
C LYS A 55 -16.30 1.14 -19.44
N LYS A 56 -15.05 1.65 -19.60
CA LYS A 56 -13.97 1.38 -18.66
C LYS A 56 -12.96 2.54 -18.60
N VAL A 57 -12.42 2.74 -17.42
CA VAL A 57 -11.24 3.56 -17.17
C VAL A 57 -10.10 2.60 -16.84
N LEU A 58 -8.96 2.74 -17.54
CA LEU A 58 -7.76 1.94 -17.32
C LEU A 58 -6.58 2.89 -17.15
N LEU A 59 -5.54 2.45 -16.43
CA LEU A 59 -4.27 3.16 -16.40
C LEU A 59 -3.49 2.92 -17.69
N THR A 60 -2.70 3.92 -18.09
CA THR A 60 -1.62 3.75 -19.06
C THR A 60 -0.38 3.19 -18.35
N PRO A 61 0.64 2.69 -19.07
CA PRO A 61 1.93 2.33 -18.46
C PRO A 61 2.54 3.47 -17.62
N GLU A 62 2.43 4.71 -18.09
CA GLU A 62 2.87 5.91 -17.36
C GLU A 62 2.03 6.15 -16.11
N GLY A 63 0.72 5.87 -16.17
CA GLY A 63 -0.19 5.93 -15.03
C GLY A 63 0.15 4.87 -13.98
N GLU A 64 0.47 3.65 -14.39
CA GLU A 64 0.90 2.59 -13.48
C GLU A 64 2.21 2.96 -12.78
N LEU A 65 3.20 3.40 -13.55
CA LEU A 65 4.48 3.86 -13.02
C LEU A 65 4.29 5.00 -12.01
N LEU A 66 3.46 5.99 -12.32
CA LEU A 66 3.18 7.10 -11.41
C LEU A 66 2.49 6.62 -10.14
N LEU A 67 1.55 5.67 -10.23
CA LEU A 67 0.83 5.13 -9.08
C LEU A 67 1.76 4.40 -8.10
N GLU A 68 2.76 3.68 -8.60
CA GLU A 68 3.78 3.00 -7.78
C GLU A 68 4.53 3.99 -6.87
N HIS A 69 4.73 5.23 -7.32
CA HIS A 69 5.41 6.27 -6.55
C HIS A 69 4.46 7.14 -5.71
N VAL A 70 3.29 7.49 -6.25
CA VAL A 70 2.33 8.37 -5.56
C VAL A 70 1.71 7.68 -4.35
N LYS A 71 1.37 6.41 -4.48
CA LYS A 71 0.74 5.67 -3.39
C LYS A 71 1.57 5.63 -2.10
N PRO A 72 2.86 5.22 -2.10
CA PRO A 72 3.66 5.23 -0.89
C PRO A 72 3.92 6.67 -0.37
N ALA A 73 4.06 7.66 -1.26
CA ALA A 73 4.27 9.03 -0.85
C ALA A 73 3.08 9.60 -0.06
N LEU A 74 1.85 9.37 -0.51
CA LEU A 74 0.64 9.78 0.21
C LEU A 74 0.52 9.06 1.56
N LEU A 75 0.81 7.76 1.61
CA LEU A 75 0.80 7.00 2.87
C LEU A 75 1.82 7.54 3.87
N MET A 76 3.02 7.95 3.42
CA MET A 76 4.03 8.56 4.30
C MET A 76 3.58 9.91 4.86
N LEU A 77 2.84 10.70 4.08
CA LEU A 77 2.28 11.97 4.56
C LEU A 77 1.20 11.72 5.62
N ASP A 78 0.27 10.81 5.35
CA ASP A 78 -0.79 10.42 6.30
C ASP A 78 -0.19 9.90 7.61
N GLU A 79 0.87 9.07 7.55
CA GLU A 79 1.59 8.59 8.73
C GLU A 79 2.25 9.75 9.51
N GLY A 80 2.87 10.70 8.81
CA GLY A 80 3.48 11.87 9.43
C GLY A 80 2.46 12.76 10.16
N GLU A 81 1.30 13.01 9.55
CA GLU A 81 0.19 13.75 10.14
C GLU A 81 -0.37 13.04 11.39
N ALA A 82 -0.52 11.72 11.33
CA ALA A 82 -0.97 10.91 12.46
C ALA A 82 0.00 10.97 13.65
N LEU A 83 1.31 11.00 13.40
CA LEU A 83 2.32 11.14 14.44
C LEU A 83 2.28 12.52 15.13
N LEU A 84 1.95 13.58 14.39
CA LEU A 84 1.87 14.95 14.93
C LEU A 84 0.59 15.21 15.72
N SER A 85 -0.51 14.57 15.34
CA SER A 85 -1.80 14.78 16.01
C SER A 85 -1.86 14.27 17.46
N GLY A 86 -0.79 13.66 17.96
CA GLY A 86 -0.72 13.18 19.35
C GLY A 86 -1.73 12.08 19.67
N ASP A 87 -2.47 11.64 18.68
CA ASP A 87 -3.38 10.51 18.78
C ASP A 87 -2.51 9.24 18.80
N ASN A 88 -1.90 8.98 19.97
CA ASN A 88 -1.11 7.78 20.26
C ASN A 88 -1.92 6.48 20.16
N MET A 89 -3.16 6.58 19.74
CA MET A 89 -3.94 5.43 19.32
C MET A 89 -3.57 5.13 17.88
N LEU A 90 -2.67 4.18 17.68
CA LEU A 90 -2.46 3.54 16.39
C LEU A 90 -3.81 3.01 15.88
N LYS A 91 -4.54 3.88 15.16
CA LYS A 91 -5.76 3.51 14.45
C LYS A 91 -5.36 3.17 13.02
N GLY A 92 -5.80 2.04 12.53
CA GLY A 92 -5.52 1.69 11.16
C GLY A 92 -5.44 0.19 10.91
N GLN A 93 -4.81 -0.17 9.81
CA GLN A 93 -4.65 -1.56 9.42
C GLN A 93 -3.16 -1.89 9.20
N LEU A 94 -2.64 -2.80 10.01
CA LEU A 94 -1.33 -3.41 9.79
C LEU A 94 -1.49 -4.59 8.81
N ARG A 95 -0.94 -4.44 7.61
CA ARG A 95 -0.96 -5.47 6.57
C ARG A 95 0.35 -6.25 6.59
N ILE A 96 0.25 -7.56 6.78
CA ILE A 96 1.40 -8.47 6.93
C ILE A 96 1.33 -9.54 5.86
N GLY A 97 2.43 -9.76 5.14
CA GLY A 97 2.61 -10.91 4.25
C GLY A 97 3.36 -12.02 4.97
N ALA A 98 2.81 -13.23 4.99
CA ALA A 98 3.49 -14.39 5.57
C ALA A 98 2.87 -15.69 5.04
N SER A 99 3.61 -16.82 5.11
CA SER A 99 3.06 -18.12 4.79
C SER A 99 2.12 -18.64 5.88
N ASP A 100 1.24 -19.57 5.53
CA ASP A 100 0.28 -20.20 6.48
C ASP A 100 0.99 -20.80 7.68
N THR A 101 2.09 -21.50 7.45
CA THR A 101 2.92 -22.11 8.50
C THR A 101 3.47 -21.06 9.47
N ILE A 102 4.03 -19.98 8.95
CA ILE A 102 4.56 -18.87 9.78
C ILE A 102 3.43 -18.21 10.57
N CYS A 103 2.30 -17.97 9.95
CA CYS A 103 1.14 -17.38 10.62
C CYS A 103 0.65 -18.26 11.77
N ARG A 104 0.46 -19.56 11.50
CA ARG A 104 -0.16 -20.52 12.43
C ARG A 104 0.73 -20.86 13.61
N TYR A 105 2.03 -21.09 13.36
CA TYR A 105 2.93 -21.64 14.37
C TYR A 105 3.87 -20.60 15.00
N PHE A 106 3.99 -19.42 14.40
CA PHE A 106 4.90 -18.40 14.91
C PHE A 106 4.18 -17.07 15.23
N LEU A 107 3.37 -16.52 14.33
CA LEU A 107 2.84 -15.17 14.50
C LEU A 107 1.61 -15.06 15.39
N ILE A 108 0.85 -16.13 15.61
CA ILE A 108 -0.42 -16.06 16.34
C ILE A 108 -0.27 -15.47 17.77
N GLU A 109 0.81 -15.81 18.46
CA GLU A 109 1.07 -15.31 19.81
C GLU A 109 1.46 -13.82 19.79
N TYR A 110 2.22 -13.39 18.79
CA TYR A 110 2.57 -11.98 18.60
C TYR A 110 1.34 -11.14 18.24
N PHE A 111 0.43 -11.66 17.42
CA PHE A 111 -0.82 -11.00 17.07
C PHE A 111 -1.70 -10.80 18.31
N ARG A 112 -1.78 -11.80 19.19
CA ARG A 112 -2.54 -11.70 20.44
C ARG A 112 -1.99 -10.59 21.34
N ARG A 113 -0.67 -10.56 21.56
CA ARG A 113 -0.02 -9.53 22.39
C ARG A 113 -0.16 -8.14 21.77
N PHE A 114 0.02 -8.05 20.46
CA PHE A 114 -0.14 -6.79 19.74
C PHE A 114 -1.56 -6.26 19.85
N HIS A 115 -2.57 -7.10 19.66
CA HIS A 115 -3.97 -6.70 19.78
C HIS A 115 -4.34 -6.28 21.21
N GLN A 116 -3.76 -6.90 22.24
CA GLN A 116 -3.95 -6.48 23.63
C GLN A 116 -3.38 -5.08 23.89
N SER A 117 -2.24 -4.74 23.27
CA SER A 117 -1.60 -3.43 23.44
C SER A 117 -2.21 -2.35 22.52
N TYR A 118 -2.75 -2.75 21.36
CA TYR A 118 -3.27 -1.86 20.31
C TYR A 118 -4.59 -2.39 19.75
N PRO A 119 -5.69 -2.36 20.54
CA PRO A 119 -6.97 -2.98 20.18
C PRO A 119 -7.63 -2.33 18.95
N ASP A 120 -7.34 -1.06 18.69
CA ASP A 120 -7.90 -0.30 17.55
C ASP A 120 -7.15 -0.53 16.24
N VAL A 121 -6.02 -1.26 16.26
CA VAL A 121 -5.27 -1.62 15.05
C VAL A 121 -5.77 -2.95 14.50
N ARG A 122 -6.27 -2.94 13.28
CA ARG A 122 -6.65 -4.17 12.57
C ARG A 122 -5.41 -4.82 11.96
N ILE A 123 -5.19 -6.09 12.27
CA ILE A 123 -4.18 -6.89 11.59
C ILE A 123 -4.84 -7.59 10.41
N LYS A 124 -4.30 -7.38 9.20
CA LYS A 124 -4.67 -8.11 7.99
C LYS A 124 -3.48 -8.92 7.51
N VAL A 125 -3.64 -10.24 7.47
CA VAL A 125 -2.60 -11.13 6.94
C VAL A 125 -2.95 -11.53 5.51
N THR A 126 -1.98 -11.42 4.61
CA THR A 126 -2.03 -11.95 3.26
C THR A 126 -1.16 -13.20 3.22
N ASN A 127 -1.80 -14.36 2.99
CA ASN A 127 -1.09 -15.61 2.87
C ASN A 127 -0.43 -15.72 1.49
N SER A 128 0.87 -15.98 1.48
CA SER A 128 1.66 -16.18 0.26
C SER A 128 2.96 -16.90 0.57
N THR A 129 3.67 -17.38 -0.45
CA THR A 129 5.00 -17.95 -0.25
C THR A 129 6.00 -16.90 0.23
N SER A 130 7.09 -17.32 0.88
CA SER A 130 8.14 -16.40 1.32
C SER A 130 8.73 -15.57 0.16
N ILE A 131 8.75 -16.11 -1.04
CA ILE A 131 9.24 -15.43 -2.25
C ILE A 131 8.23 -14.37 -2.71
N ASP A 132 6.96 -14.74 -2.80
CA ASP A 132 5.90 -13.84 -3.29
C ASP A 132 5.58 -12.73 -2.28
N CYS A 133 5.80 -12.97 -0.98
CA CYS A 133 5.66 -11.94 0.05
C CYS A 133 6.56 -10.73 -0.21
N VAL A 134 7.76 -10.93 -0.79
CA VAL A 134 8.65 -9.83 -1.16
C VAL A 134 8.00 -8.94 -2.22
N GLU A 135 7.38 -9.55 -3.23
CA GLU A 135 6.66 -8.81 -4.27
C GLU A 135 5.47 -8.02 -3.71
N LEU A 136 4.73 -8.61 -2.75
CA LEU A 136 3.65 -7.90 -2.06
C LEU A 136 4.16 -6.67 -1.30
N LEU A 137 5.35 -6.77 -0.69
CA LEU A 137 5.99 -5.66 0.01
C LEU A 137 6.45 -4.57 -0.96
N GLU A 138 7.12 -4.94 -2.05
CA GLU A 138 7.56 -4.01 -3.10
C GLU A 138 6.39 -3.25 -3.74
N LYS A 139 5.28 -3.93 -3.98
CA LYS A 139 4.05 -3.32 -4.49
C LYS A 139 3.26 -2.51 -3.43
N GLY A 140 3.76 -2.40 -2.20
CA GLY A 140 3.07 -1.69 -1.10
C GLY A 140 1.71 -2.30 -0.73
N GLN A 141 1.47 -3.57 -1.07
CA GLN A 141 0.23 -4.29 -0.72
C GLN A 141 0.24 -4.74 0.74
N VAL A 142 1.42 -4.92 1.31
CA VAL A 142 1.65 -5.18 2.74
C VAL A 142 2.65 -4.19 3.32
N ASN A 143 2.60 -3.97 4.63
CA ASN A 143 3.50 -3.04 5.33
C ASN A 143 4.79 -3.72 5.79
N LEU A 144 4.72 -5.01 6.09
CA LEU A 144 5.86 -5.85 6.43
C LEU A 144 5.59 -7.29 5.99
N ILE A 145 6.67 -8.06 5.90
CA ILE A 145 6.61 -9.49 5.64
C ILE A 145 7.35 -10.26 6.73
N VAL A 146 6.89 -11.47 7.00
CA VAL A 146 7.62 -12.46 7.79
C VAL A 146 7.84 -13.68 6.92
N CYS A 147 9.09 -13.96 6.62
CA CYS A 147 9.48 -15.00 5.68
C CYS A 147 10.67 -15.81 6.20
N ASN A 148 10.88 -16.99 5.62
CA ASN A 148 12.03 -17.81 5.88
C ASN A 148 13.27 -17.24 5.17
N SER A 149 14.44 -17.43 5.78
CA SER A 149 15.75 -17.12 5.20
C SER A 149 16.51 -18.44 4.97
N PRO A 150 17.27 -18.56 3.88
CA PRO A 150 17.56 -17.56 2.85
C PRO A 150 16.39 -17.32 1.91
N ASN A 151 16.20 -16.06 1.46
CA ASN A 151 15.22 -15.68 0.46
C ASN A 151 15.93 -14.85 -0.64
N SER A 152 15.99 -15.41 -1.83
CA SER A 152 16.75 -14.85 -2.97
C SER A 152 16.19 -13.52 -3.51
N ARG A 153 14.94 -13.18 -3.18
CA ARG A 153 14.32 -11.91 -3.60
C ARG A 153 14.51 -10.75 -2.64
N LEU A 154 15.06 -10.99 -1.44
CA LEU A 154 15.33 -9.90 -0.50
C LEU A 154 16.45 -9.01 -1.05
N GLY A 155 16.10 -7.78 -1.42
CA GLY A 155 17.05 -6.78 -1.91
C GLY A 155 17.77 -6.04 -0.77
N ASN A 156 18.96 -5.50 -1.08
CA ASN A 156 19.77 -4.75 -0.11
C ASN A 156 19.12 -3.46 0.40
N HIS A 157 18.05 -2.99 -0.25
CA HIS A 157 17.27 -1.82 0.15
C HIS A 157 16.24 -2.12 1.24
N MET A 158 16.02 -3.40 1.54
CA MET A 158 15.06 -3.82 2.56
C MET A 158 15.72 -3.91 3.93
N LYS A 159 15.03 -3.41 4.95
CA LYS A 159 15.47 -3.58 6.33
C LYS A 159 15.07 -4.96 6.83
N VAL A 160 16.05 -5.82 7.07
CA VAL A 160 15.83 -7.19 7.53
C VAL A 160 16.22 -7.32 9.01
N LYS A 161 15.38 -8.04 9.77
CA LYS A 161 15.65 -8.40 11.16
C LYS A 161 15.40 -9.90 11.34
N VAL A 162 16.40 -10.63 11.82
CA VAL A 162 16.26 -12.02 12.21
C VAL A 162 15.45 -12.09 13.51
N LEU A 163 14.39 -12.90 13.53
CA LEU A 163 13.48 -13.03 14.66
C LEU A 163 13.72 -14.33 15.43
N LYS A 164 13.98 -15.44 14.72
CA LYS A 164 14.17 -16.77 15.30
C LYS A 164 14.91 -17.67 14.32
N ASP A 165 15.79 -18.51 14.84
CA ASP A 165 16.39 -19.63 14.12
C ASP A 165 15.50 -20.87 14.29
N PHE A 166 15.39 -21.69 13.24
CA PHE A 166 14.68 -22.96 13.25
C PHE A 166 15.39 -23.98 12.37
N HIS A 167 15.12 -25.26 12.61
CA HIS A 167 15.63 -26.36 11.82
C HIS A 167 14.48 -27.24 11.36
N ASP A 168 14.50 -27.63 10.09
CA ASP A 168 13.59 -28.63 9.57
C ASP A 168 14.02 -30.02 10.07
N VAL A 169 13.07 -30.83 10.47
CA VAL A 169 13.28 -32.23 10.87
C VAL A 169 12.47 -33.15 9.97
N PHE A 170 13.06 -34.24 9.57
CA PHE A 170 12.32 -35.31 8.88
C PHE A 170 11.53 -36.13 9.92
N VAL A 171 10.24 -36.33 9.63
CA VAL A 171 9.34 -37.12 10.45
C VAL A 171 8.97 -38.40 9.68
#